data_40781f6c7f1edd5b43e2ccd49e5c139d
#
_entry.id   40781f6c7f1edd5b43e2ccd49e5c139d
#
_cell.length_a   1.000
_cell.length_b   1.000
_cell.length_c   1.000
_cell.angle_alpha   90.00
_cell.angle_beta   90.00
_cell.angle_gamma   90.00
#
_symmetry.space_group_name_H-M   'P 1'
#
loop_
_entity.id
_entity.type
_entity.pdbx_description
1 polymer ?
#
loop_
_entity_poly.entity_id
_entity_poly.type
_entity_poly.pdbx_seq_one_letter_code
_entity_poly.pdbx_strand_id
1 'polypeptide(L)'
;MKVRVDEKAKAKILEANVKSVHCFLHVCYSWSGQSMQPTVFVGSPNKPDRFDIYEDNGISVYVQKDLEIASDELLITVETFLWFEKLVVKGMI
;
A
#
# COMPACT_ATOMS: atom_id res chain seq x y z
N MET A 1 -10.43 2.73 11.04
CA MET A 1 -9.93 3.10 9.69
C MET A 1 -10.56 2.22 8.64
N LYS A 2 -10.84 2.76 7.49
CA LYS A 2 -11.42 2.03 6.37
C LYS A 2 -10.37 1.82 5.30
N VAL A 3 -10.22 0.58 4.82
CA VAL A 3 -9.27 0.24 3.76
C VAL A 3 -10.07 -0.22 2.55
N ARG A 4 -9.71 0.30 1.38
CA ARG A 4 -10.37 -0.05 0.11
C ARG A 4 -9.33 -0.46 -0.92
N VAL A 5 -9.66 -1.51 -1.66
CA VAL A 5 -8.85 -2.00 -2.78
C VAL A 5 -9.73 -1.92 -4.03
N ASP A 6 -9.36 -1.11 -5.01
CA ASP A 6 -10.18 -0.99 -6.21
C ASP A 6 -9.98 -2.18 -7.15
N GLU A 7 -10.83 -2.30 -8.16
CA GLU A 7 -10.82 -3.46 -9.07
C GLU A 7 -9.51 -3.56 -9.86
N LYS A 8 -8.94 -2.44 -10.25
CA LYS A 8 -7.67 -2.45 -10.98
C LYS A 8 -6.53 -2.94 -10.11
N ALA A 9 -6.50 -2.50 -8.86
CA ALA A 9 -5.50 -2.93 -7.90
C ALA A 9 -5.65 -4.42 -7.60
N LYS A 10 -6.88 -4.89 -7.41
CA LYS A 10 -7.16 -6.31 -7.20
C LYS A 10 -6.64 -7.15 -8.35
N ALA A 11 -6.93 -6.76 -9.58
CA ALA A 11 -6.48 -7.50 -10.75
C ALA A 11 -4.95 -7.58 -10.80
N LYS A 12 -4.27 -6.47 -10.53
CA LYS A 12 -2.81 -6.43 -10.53
C LYS A 12 -2.20 -7.29 -9.44
N ILE A 13 -2.79 -7.30 -8.24
CA ILE A 13 -2.33 -8.12 -7.13
C ILE A 13 -2.49 -9.61 -7.47
N LEU A 14 -3.61 -9.99 -8.04
CA LEU A 14 -3.86 -11.38 -8.41
C LEU A 14 -2.94 -11.87 -9.53
N GLU A 15 -2.49 -10.98 -10.41
CA GLU A 15 -1.49 -11.31 -11.43
C GLU A 15 -0.17 -11.79 -10.82
N ALA A 16 0.15 -11.33 -9.63
CA ALA A 16 1.36 -11.73 -8.91
C ALA A 16 1.19 -13.05 -8.14
N ASN A 17 0.05 -13.73 -8.29
CA ASN A 17 -0.28 -14.97 -7.60
C ASN A 17 -0.35 -14.84 -6.08
N VAL A 18 -0.68 -13.66 -5.60
CA VAL A 18 -0.85 -13.40 -4.17
C VAL A 18 -2.19 -12.73 -3.93
N LYS A 19 -2.66 -12.75 -2.69
CA LYS A 19 -3.90 -12.10 -2.27
C LYS A 19 -3.66 -11.13 -1.13
N SER A 20 -2.48 -10.60 -1.05
CA SER A 20 -2.09 -9.68 0.02
C SER A 20 -1.16 -8.60 -0.48
N VAL A 21 -1.18 -7.48 0.21
CA VAL A 21 -0.25 -6.36 -0.01
C VAL A 21 0.14 -5.80 1.35
N HIS A 22 1.26 -5.10 1.41
CA HIS A 22 1.62 -4.38 2.62
C HIS A 22 1.99 -2.95 2.29
N CYS A 23 1.55 -2.04 3.15
CA CYS A 23 1.71 -0.61 3.00
C CYS A 23 2.56 -0.05 4.14
N PHE A 24 3.51 0.78 3.82
CA PHE A 24 4.39 1.39 4.81
C PHE A 24 4.94 2.71 4.29
N LEU A 25 5.55 3.48 5.18
CA LEU A 25 6.29 4.68 4.79
C LEU A 25 7.75 4.31 4.57
N HIS A 26 8.22 4.56 3.36
CA HIS A 26 9.60 4.31 2.99
C HIS A 26 10.40 5.61 3.14
N VAL A 27 11.54 5.53 3.82
CA VAL A 27 12.40 6.69 4.00
C VAL A 27 13.31 6.81 2.78
N CYS A 28 13.23 7.96 2.12
CA CYS A 28 14.07 8.28 0.97
C CYS A 28 15.06 9.36 1.36
N TYR A 29 16.34 9.13 1.05
CA TYR A 29 17.41 10.09 1.31
C TYR A 29 17.80 10.77 0.01
N SER A 30 17.98 12.07 0.09
CA SER A 30 18.48 12.87 -1.03
C SER A 30 19.47 13.90 -0.50
N TRP A 31 20.16 14.56 -1.41
CA TRP A 31 21.11 15.59 -1.02
C TRP A 31 20.44 16.79 -0.31
N SER A 32 19.15 16.96 -0.48
CA SER A 32 18.36 18.01 0.19
C SER A 32 17.76 17.58 1.51
N GLY A 33 17.99 16.32 1.96
CA GLY A 33 17.48 15.79 3.22
C GLY A 33 16.79 14.45 3.04
N GLN A 34 15.96 14.09 4.01
CA GLN A 34 15.19 12.86 3.94
C GLN A 34 13.70 13.17 3.80
N SER A 35 12.99 12.28 3.13
CA SER A 35 11.53 12.34 3.00
C SER A 35 10.96 10.95 3.20
N MET A 36 9.68 10.89 3.59
CA MET A 36 8.97 9.63 3.74
C MET A 36 7.90 9.54 2.67
N GLN A 37 7.86 8.42 1.96
CA GLN A 37 6.93 8.20 0.87
C GLN A 37 6.06 6.99 1.14
N PRO A 38 4.73 7.11 0.96
CA PRO A 38 3.84 5.96 1.05
C PRO A 38 4.19 4.94 -0.02
N THR A 39 4.32 3.69 0.38
CA THR A 39 4.72 2.61 -0.51
C THR A 39 3.83 1.40 -0.29
N VAL A 40 3.48 0.71 -1.36
CA VAL A 40 2.74 -0.54 -1.30
C VAL A 40 3.45 -1.60 -2.13
N PHE A 41 3.63 -2.79 -1.53
CA PHE A 41 4.19 -3.94 -2.22
C PHE A 41 3.22 -5.11 -2.16
N VAL A 42 3.25 -5.96 -3.18
CA VAL A 42 2.47 -7.20 -3.18
C VAL A 42 3.07 -8.19 -2.20
N GLY A 43 2.21 -9.04 -1.61
CA GLY A 43 2.64 -10.06 -0.67
C GLY A 43 2.59 -9.60 0.78
N SER A 44 2.92 -10.52 1.69
CA SER A 44 2.94 -10.27 3.12
C SER A 44 4.28 -9.68 3.56
N PRO A 45 4.30 -8.82 4.60
CA PRO A 45 5.56 -8.26 5.07
C PRO A 45 6.40 -9.30 5.80
N ASN A 46 7.71 -9.05 5.90
CA ASN A 46 8.63 -9.94 6.61
C ASN A 46 8.36 -9.98 8.11
N LYS A 47 7.84 -8.90 8.68
CA LYS A 47 7.53 -8.81 10.11
C LYS A 47 6.06 -8.41 10.28
N PRO A 48 5.13 -9.35 10.08
CA PRO A 48 3.71 -9.02 10.09
C PRO A 48 3.20 -8.51 11.44
N ASP A 49 3.88 -8.79 12.53
CA ASP A 49 3.52 -8.28 13.85
C ASP A 49 3.66 -6.76 13.97
N ARG A 50 4.35 -6.11 13.04
CA ARG A 50 4.46 -4.66 12.97
C ARG A 50 3.37 -4.00 12.13
N PHE A 51 2.42 -4.79 11.67
CA PHE A 51 1.36 -4.34 10.79
C PHE A 51 0.00 -4.71 11.35
N ASP A 52 -0.99 -3.86 11.09
CA ASP A 52 -2.39 -4.19 11.29
C ASP A 52 -2.94 -4.79 10.01
N ILE A 53 -3.82 -5.75 10.13
CA ILE A 53 -4.38 -6.47 8.98
C ILE A 53 -5.81 -6.02 8.74
N TYR A 54 -6.08 -5.60 7.52
CA TYR A 54 -7.41 -5.27 7.03
C TYR A 54 -7.72 -6.13 5.83
N GLU A 55 -8.98 -6.27 5.50
CA GLU A 55 -9.40 -7.04 4.34
C GLU A 55 -10.43 -6.26 3.55
N ASP A 56 -10.25 -6.20 2.24
CA ASP A 56 -11.21 -5.61 1.32
C ASP A 56 -11.10 -6.29 -0.04
N ASN A 57 -12.23 -6.54 -0.66
CA ASN A 57 -12.31 -7.09 -2.02
C ASN A 57 -11.53 -8.41 -2.17
N GLY A 58 -11.47 -9.22 -1.12
CA GLY A 58 -10.75 -10.48 -1.12
C GLY A 58 -9.23 -10.37 -0.96
N ILE A 59 -8.73 -9.16 -0.71
CA ILE A 59 -7.30 -8.90 -0.55
C ILE A 59 -7.01 -8.55 0.91
N SER A 60 -5.99 -9.17 1.48
CA SER A 60 -5.50 -8.84 2.82
C SER A 60 -4.54 -7.67 2.71
N VAL A 61 -4.79 -6.62 3.47
CA VAL A 61 -3.98 -5.40 3.44
C VAL A 61 -3.29 -5.23 4.78
N TYR A 62 -1.98 -5.31 4.77
CA TYR A 62 -1.16 -5.10 5.95
C TYR A 62 -0.75 -3.63 5.96
N VAL A 63 -1.11 -2.92 7.02
CA VAL A 63 -0.80 -1.49 7.17
C VAL A 63 0.12 -1.32 8.36
N GLN A 64 1.26 -0.70 8.14
CA GLN A 64 2.25 -0.46 9.20
C GLN A 64 1.59 0.22 10.40
N LYS A 65 1.88 -0.27 11.59
CA LYS A 65 1.38 0.34 12.83
C LYS A 65 1.97 1.73 13.00
N ASP A 66 1.24 2.58 13.69
CA ASP A 66 1.65 3.96 14.00
C ASP A 66 1.76 4.88 12.78
N LEU A 67 1.17 4.48 11.65
CA LEU A 67 1.08 5.36 10.50
C LEU A 67 0.04 6.45 10.74
N GLU A 68 0.39 7.67 10.34
CA GLU A 68 -0.58 8.75 10.25
C GLU A 68 -1.30 8.67 8.92
N ILE A 69 -2.61 8.81 8.97
CA ILE A 69 -3.46 8.74 7.79
C ILE A 69 -4.23 10.04 7.67
N ALA A 70 -4.19 10.65 6.48
CA ALA A 70 -4.78 11.95 6.24
C ALA A 70 -6.31 11.94 6.39
N SER A 71 -6.93 10.77 6.21
CA SER A 71 -8.37 10.58 6.41
C SER A 71 -8.58 9.21 7.03
N ASP A 72 -9.81 8.89 7.41
CA ASP A 72 -10.12 7.56 7.95
C ASP A 72 -10.18 6.47 6.87
N GLU A 73 -9.69 6.76 5.68
CA GLU A 73 -9.74 5.83 4.56
C GLU A 73 -8.39 5.72 3.87
N LEU A 74 -8.00 4.48 3.58
CA LEU A 74 -6.81 4.15 2.82
C LEU A 74 -7.24 3.48 1.53
N LEU A 75 -6.77 3.97 0.39
CA LEU A 75 -7.13 3.43 -0.91
C LEU A 75 -5.91 2.83 -1.61
N ILE A 76 -6.03 1.57 -2.00
CA ILE A 76 -5.05 0.88 -2.83
C ILE A 76 -5.57 0.92 -4.28
N THR A 77 -4.82 1.52 -5.17
CA THR A 77 -5.22 1.71 -6.56
C THR A 77 -4.03 1.51 -7.50
N VAL A 78 -4.25 1.74 -8.77
CA VAL A 78 -3.21 1.64 -9.81
C VAL A 78 -3.12 2.98 -10.52
N GLU A 79 -1.91 3.45 -10.69
CA GLU A 79 -1.63 4.62 -11.53
C GLU A 79 -0.80 4.19 -12.73
N THR A 80 -1.09 4.82 -13.87
CA THR A 80 -0.37 4.54 -15.11
C THR A 80 0.67 5.63 -15.35
N PHE A 81 1.92 5.21 -15.51
CA PHE A 81 3.03 6.09 -15.87
C PHE A 81 3.55 5.69 -17.24
N LEU A 82 3.44 6.59 -18.20
CA LEU A 82 3.91 6.31 -19.56
C LEU A 82 3.27 5.02 -20.11
N TRP A 83 4.01 3.93 -20.10
CA TRP A 83 3.53 2.63 -20.62
C TRP A 83 3.45 1.54 -19.54
N PHE A 84 3.65 1.87 -18.28
CA PHE A 84 3.55 0.87 -17.21
C PHE A 84 2.56 1.28 -16.13
N GLU A 85 2.04 0.29 -15.43
CA GLU A 85 1.11 0.47 -14.33
C GLU A 85 1.81 0.17 -13.00
N LYS A 86 1.48 0.95 -11.98
CA LYS A 86 2.08 0.83 -10.66
C LYS A 86 1.00 0.86 -9.59
N LEU A 87 1.12 -0.05 -8.62
CA LEU A 87 0.28 0.01 -7.42
C LEU A 87 0.69 1.21 -6.58
N VAL A 88 -0.30 1.94 -6.10
CA VAL A 88 -0.08 3.08 -5.22
C VAL A 88 -1.07 3.06 -4.08
N VAL A 89 -0.71 3.69 -2.98
CA VAL A 89 -1.56 3.83 -1.81
C VAL A 89 -1.83 5.31 -1.58
N LYS A 90 -3.10 5.65 -1.37
CA LYS A 90 -3.54 7.02 -1.11
C LYS A 90 -4.18 7.11 0.27
N GLY A 91 -4.06 8.25 0.92
CA GLY A 91 -4.62 8.48 2.24
C GLY A 91 -3.57 8.49 3.35
N MET A 92 -2.33 8.13 3.08
CA MET A 92 -1.23 8.19 4.04
C MET A 92 -0.59 9.58 4.03
N ILE A 93 -0.14 10.01 5.18
CA ILE A 93 0.56 11.30 5.32
C ILE A 93 2.05 11.10 5.10
#